data_670bdd0be2c703ff7ef150c89784477c
#
_entry.id   670bdd0be2c703ff7ef150c89784477c
#
_cell.length_a   1.000
_cell.length_b   1.000
_cell.length_c   1.000
_cell.angle_alpha   90.00
_cell.angle_beta   90.00
_cell.angle_gamma   90.00
#
_symmetry.space_group_name_H-M   'P 1'
#
loop_
_entity.id
_entity.type
_entity.pdbx_description
1 polymer ?
#
loop_
_entity_poly.entity_id
_entity_poly.type
_entity_poly.pdbx_seq_one_letter_code
_entity_poly.pdbx_strand_id
1 'polypeptide(L)'
;MRVLEGLTVVAVEQAVAAPFATARLADAGARVIKIERPEGDFARGYDDAANGLSSYFVWLNRGKESVALDLTSDAGKAALTQLIDGADVLVQNLKPGALARLGFPPERLARDWPRLVTCSISGYGEDGPMAARKAYDLLIQAESGLSSITGGPDGPARVGVSIVDIATGATAHAAILEALIGRGITGRGTAISVSMFDVMADWLTVPLMNHEAGRSPQRLGLAHPSIAPYGVFTTADGVAILMSIQSDREFASLARGFLDDPGLAADPRFATNVARVRHRAETDAAVAAAFARRTGAEAVAALTAADVAFAAVNDMAGLAAHPQLRRITVETPVGPVRYPAPAARFAGADRRYGPVPRLPQTSEKSGRING
;
A
#
# COMPACT_ATOMS: atom_id res chain seq x y z
N MET A 1 10.29 18.49 10.26
CA MET A 1 9.91 19.34 9.11
C MET A 1 8.49 18.97 8.67
N ARG A 2 7.59 19.94 8.64
CA ARG A 2 6.20 19.78 8.16
C ARG A 2 6.12 20.44 6.78
N VAL A 3 6.60 19.71 5.77
CA VAL A 3 6.81 20.23 4.40
C VAL A 3 5.54 20.71 3.70
N LEU A 4 4.36 20.24 4.15
CA LEU A 4 3.05 20.64 3.64
C LEU A 4 2.30 21.57 4.62
N GLU A 5 3.00 22.16 5.61
CA GLU A 5 2.39 23.12 6.53
C GLU A 5 1.88 24.34 5.75
N GLY A 6 0.67 24.77 6.07
CA GLY A 6 -0.03 25.84 5.34
C GLY A 6 -0.88 25.36 4.17
N LEU A 7 -0.76 24.10 3.74
CA LEU A 7 -1.67 23.54 2.73
C LEU A 7 -2.92 22.92 3.36
N THR A 8 -4.07 23.17 2.74
CA THR A 8 -5.37 22.62 3.13
C THR A 8 -5.85 21.60 2.10
N VAL A 9 -6.21 20.42 2.57
CA VAL A 9 -6.77 19.31 1.79
C VAL A 9 -8.20 19.08 2.23
N VAL A 10 -9.15 19.18 1.31
CA VAL A 10 -10.54 18.75 1.51
C VAL A 10 -10.69 17.37 0.90
N ALA A 11 -11.16 16.41 1.68
CA ALA A 11 -11.23 15.00 1.27
C ALA A 11 -12.65 14.46 1.43
N VAL A 12 -13.35 14.28 0.32
CA VAL A 12 -14.64 13.59 0.24
C VAL A 12 -14.35 12.10 0.06
N GLU A 13 -13.99 11.45 1.15
CA GLU A 13 -13.34 10.14 1.12
C GLU A 13 -13.98 9.12 2.05
N GLN A 14 -13.76 7.84 1.72
CA GLN A 14 -14.21 6.71 2.53
C GLN A 14 -13.30 5.49 2.34
N ALA A 15 -13.42 4.49 3.22
CA ALA A 15 -12.70 3.23 3.18
C ALA A 15 -11.17 3.38 3.34
N VAL A 16 -10.39 3.04 2.32
CA VAL A 16 -8.94 2.84 2.44
C VAL A 16 -8.14 3.69 1.45
N ALA A 17 -8.36 3.60 0.15
CA ALA A 17 -7.47 4.17 -0.87
C ALA A 17 -7.25 5.69 -0.73
N ALA A 18 -8.32 6.48 -0.76
CA ALA A 18 -8.22 7.93 -0.57
C ALA A 18 -7.78 8.29 0.86
N PRO A 19 -8.34 7.68 1.93
CA PRO A 19 -7.85 7.89 3.29
C PRO A 19 -6.37 7.59 3.49
N PHE A 20 -5.79 6.59 2.78
CA PHE A 20 -4.36 6.33 2.81
C PHE A 20 -3.54 7.50 2.24
N ALA A 21 -3.94 8.03 1.07
CA ALA A 21 -3.27 9.17 0.44
C ALA A 21 -3.29 10.40 1.35
N THR A 22 -4.46 10.74 1.87
CA THR A 22 -4.67 11.95 2.69
C THR A 22 -4.06 11.83 4.08
N ALA A 23 -3.98 10.61 4.67
CA ALA A 23 -3.20 10.38 5.89
C ALA A 23 -1.71 10.70 5.70
N ARG A 24 -1.15 10.41 4.52
CA ARG A 24 0.24 10.75 4.20
C ARG A 24 0.45 12.27 4.06
N LEU A 25 -0.55 12.98 3.50
CA LEU A 25 -0.53 14.43 3.45
C LEU A 25 -0.63 15.06 4.85
N ALA A 26 -1.48 14.52 5.73
CA ALA A 26 -1.57 14.92 7.14
C ALA A 26 -0.25 14.66 7.88
N ASP A 27 0.37 13.49 7.72
CA ASP A 27 1.68 13.16 8.29
C ASP A 27 2.79 14.13 7.83
N ALA A 28 2.65 14.70 6.62
CA ALA A 28 3.58 15.70 6.08
C ALA A 28 3.28 17.13 6.53
N GLY A 29 2.17 17.35 7.27
CA GLY A 29 1.83 18.61 7.89
C GLY A 29 0.69 19.38 7.24
N ALA A 30 0.07 18.88 6.17
CA ALA A 30 -1.13 19.48 5.62
C ALA A 30 -2.29 19.42 6.62
N ARG A 31 -3.14 20.44 6.61
CA ARG A 31 -4.45 20.40 7.26
C ARG A 31 -5.38 19.57 6.40
N VAL A 32 -5.84 18.42 6.87
CA VAL A 32 -6.73 17.53 6.12
C VAL A 32 -8.12 17.54 6.75
N ILE A 33 -9.11 18.00 5.99
CA ILE A 33 -10.52 18.04 6.38
C ILE A 33 -11.23 16.90 5.66
N LYS A 34 -11.54 15.84 6.42
CA LYS A 34 -12.31 14.69 5.93
C LYS A 34 -13.80 14.99 6.01
N ILE A 35 -14.46 14.94 4.87
CA ILE A 35 -15.91 15.05 4.77
C ILE A 35 -16.53 13.66 4.89
N GLU A 36 -17.33 13.47 5.88
CA GLU A 36 -18.08 12.24 6.13
C GLU A 36 -19.58 12.47 5.96
N ARG A 37 -20.33 11.43 5.67
CA ARG A 37 -21.79 11.45 5.80
C ARG A 37 -22.18 11.66 7.27
N PRO A 38 -23.42 12.08 7.57
CA PRO A 38 -23.88 12.17 8.96
C PRO A 38 -23.68 10.90 9.78
N GLU A 39 -23.79 9.71 9.14
CA GLU A 39 -23.57 8.40 9.76
C GLU A 39 -22.08 8.04 9.88
N GLY A 40 -21.19 8.81 9.27
CA GLY A 40 -19.76 8.57 9.22
C GLY A 40 -19.31 7.70 8.04
N ASP A 41 -18.00 7.52 7.97
CA ASP A 41 -17.35 6.57 7.07
C ASP A 41 -17.64 5.14 7.55
N PHE A 42 -18.08 4.27 6.65
CA PHE A 42 -18.36 2.87 6.99
C PHE A 42 -17.09 2.12 7.47
N ALA A 43 -15.89 2.61 7.16
CA ALA A 43 -14.64 2.06 7.71
C ALA A 43 -14.54 2.21 9.24
N ARG A 44 -15.34 3.06 9.87
CA ARG A 44 -15.44 3.15 11.35
C ARG A 44 -15.95 1.85 11.98
N GLY A 45 -16.67 1.03 11.21
CA GLY A 45 -17.25 -0.24 11.65
C GLY A 45 -16.63 -1.50 11.04
N TYR A 46 -15.43 -1.43 10.46
CA TYR A 46 -14.80 -2.60 9.83
C TYR A 46 -14.34 -3.68 10.84
N ASP A 47 -13.90 -3.25 12.01
CA ASP A 47 -13.46 -4.09 13.12
C ASP A 47 -13.45 -3.26 14.41
N ASP A 48 -13.04 -3.86 15.54
CA ASP A 48 -12.95 -3.25 16.86
C ASP A 48 -11.56 -3.41 17.52
N ALA A 49 -10.56 -3.78 16.75
CA ALA A 49 -9.23 -4.20 17.23
C ALA A 49 -8.42 -3.06 17.87
N ALA A 50 -8.78 -1.79 17.62
CA ALA A 50 -8.07 -0.63 18.15
C ALA A 50 -8.81 -0.06 19.38
N ASN A 51 -8.82 -0.79 20.50
CA ASN A 51 -9.52 -0.44 21.75
C ASN A 51 -11.04 -0.20 21.55
N GLY A 52 -11.68 -1.04 20.72
CA GLY A 52 -13.09 -0.91 20.36
C GLY A 52 -13.36 0.04 19.19
N LEU A 53 -12.32 0.58 18.58
CA LEU A 53 -12.40 1.31 17.31
C LEU A 53 -11.88 0.44 16.17
N SER A 54 -12.31 0.76 14.94
CA SER A 54 -11.77 0.12 13.75
C SER A 54 -10.28 0.42 13.57
N SER A 55 -9.47 -0.62 13.44
CA SER A 55 -8.04 -0.52 13.18
C SER A 55 -7.77 0.22 11.87
N TYR A 56 -8.58 0.00 10.83
CA TYR A 56 -8.51 0.72 9.57
C TYR A 56 -8.74 2.21 9.75
N PHE A 57 -9.79 2.58 10.50
CA PHE A 57 -10.11 3.98 10.70
C PHE A 57 -9.00 4.70 11.51
N VAL A 58 -8.52 4.08 12.58
CA VAL A 58 -7.43 4.61 13.41
C VAL A 58 -6.15 4.79 12.59
N TRP A 59 -5.78 3.79 11.80
CA TRP A 59 -4.58 3.83 10.98
C TRP A 59 -4.61 4.93 9.91
N LEU A 60 -5.77 5.10 9.25
CA LEU A 60 -5.90 5.93 8.05
C LEU A 60 -6.39 7.36 8.29
N ASN A 61 -6.83 7.68 9.52
CA ASN A 61 -7.44 9.00 9.76
C ASN A 61 -6.78 9.80 10.90
N ARG A 62 -5.60 9.40 11.35
CA ARG A 62 -4.81 10.21 12.28
C ARG A 62 -4.46 11.57 11.67
N GLY A 63 -4.51 12.61 12.50
CA GLY A 63 -4.13 13.97 12.11
C GLY A 63 -5.11 14.66 11.19
N LYS A 64 -6.28 14.09 10.94
CA LYS A 64 -7.36 14.71 10.15
C LYS A 64 -8.38 15.39 11.06
N GLU A 65 -9.06 16.38 10.52
CA GLU A 65 -10.31 16.95 11.04
C GLU A 65 -11.49 16.24 10.36
N SER A 66 -12.52 15.87 11.10
CA SER A 66 -13.74 15.28 10.52
C SER A 66 -14.88 16.27 10.55
N VAL A 67 -15.57 16.40 9.41
CA VAL A 67 -16.76 17.23 9.26
C VAL A 67 -17.89 16.36 8.67
N ALA A 68 -19.01 16.28 9.37
CA ALA A 68 -20.17 15.54 8.90
C ALA A 68 -21.06 16.48 8.04
N LEU A 69 -21.22 16.16 6.75
CA LEU A 69 -22.05 16.91 5.81
C LEU A 69 -22.99 15.98 5.05
N ASP A 70 -24.25 16.37 4.99
CA ASP A 70 -25.19 15.82 4.01
C ASP A 70 -25.02 16.57 2.68
N LEU A 71 -24.19 16.04 1.79
CA LEU A 71 -23.91 16.64 0.48
C LEU A 71 -25.11 16.55 -0.49
N THR A 72 -26.21 15.91 -0.13
CA THR A 72 -27.45 15.95 -0.92
C THR A 72 -28.24 17.21 -0.67
N SER A 73 -28.06 17.85 0.48
CA SER A 73 -28.68 19.09 0.88
C SER A 73 -27.96 20.31 0.30
N ASP A 74 -28.71 21.42 0.09
CA ASP A 74 -28.13 22.69 -0.36
C ASP A 74 -27.18 23.28 0.70
N ALA A 75 -27.51 23.13 1.97
CA ALA A 75 -26.63 23.56 3.07
C ALA A 75 -25.30 22.79 3.07
N GLY A 76 -25.32 21.49 2.85
CA GLY A 76 -24.10 20.67 2.76
C GLY A 76 -23.26 21.02 1.54
N LYS A 77 -23.88 21.28 0.39
CA LYS A 77 -23.18 21.75 -0.82
C LYS A 77 -22.56 23.14 -0.62
N ALA A 78 -23.27 24.05 0.04
CA ALA A 78 -22.73 25.37 0.36
C ALA A 78 -21.56 25.28 1.33
N ALA A 79 -21.64 24.43 2.36
CA ALA A 79 -20.56 24.21 3.29
C ALA A 79 -19.32 23.58 2.59
N LEU A 80 -19.51 22.62 1.69
CA LEU A 80 -18.43 22.07 0.89
C LEU A 80 -17.78 23.14 0.00
N THR A 81 -18.57 24.01 -0.62
CA THR A 81 -18.07 25.14 -1.43
C THR A 81 -17.15 26.04 -0.59
N GLN A 82 -17.58 26.43 0.61
CA GLN A 82 -16.76 27.26 1.52
C GLN A 82 -15.44 26.59 1.91
N LEU A 83 -15.45 25.26 2.11
CA LEU A 83 -14.23 24.51 2.40
C LEU A 83 -13.29 24.46 1.20
N ILE A 84 -13.84 24.32 -0.03
CA ILE A 84 -13.05 24.31 -1.26
C ILE A 84 -12.45 25.69 -1.54
N ASP A 85 -13.12 26.80 -1.19
CA ASP A 85 -12.62 28.16 -1.36
C ASP A 85 -11.26 28.39 -0.69
N GLY A 86 -10.99 27.69 0.42
CA GLY A 86 -9.73 27.73 1.14
C GLY A 86 -8.82 26.53 0.90
N ALA A 87 -9.13 25.65 -0.06
CA ALA A 87 -8.40 24.41 -0.26
C ALA A 87 -7.32 24.52 -1.34
N ASP A 88 -6.22 23.82 -1.11
CA ASP A 88 -5.16 23.58 -2.08
C ASP A 88 -5.39 22.31 -2.88
N VAL A 89 -5.98 21.30 -2.25
CA VAL A 89 -6.22 19.98 -2.82
C VAL A 89 -7.65 19.52 -2.47
N LEU A 90 -8.35 18.98 -3.46
CA LEU A 90 -9.60 18.26 -3.29
C LEU A 90 -9.41 16.80 -3.68
N VAL A 91 -9.55 15.88 -2.72
CA VAL A 91 -9.47 14.43 -2.98
C VAL A 91 -10.86 13.83 -2.88
N GLN A 92 -11.20 12.91 -3.76
CA GLN A 92 -12.44 12.16 -3.65
C GLN A 92 -12.31 10.71 -4.16
N ASN A 93 -13.09 9.78 -3.56
CA ASN A 93 -13.25 8.41 -4.05
C ASN A 93 -14.72 7.96 -4.06
N LEU A 94 -15.58 8.87 -4.43
CA LEU A 94 -17.00 8.58 -4.70
C LEU A 94 -17.13 7.81 -6.03
N LYS A 95 -18.33 7.27 -6.28
CA LYS A 95 -18.62 6.66 -7.59
C LYS A 95 -18.40 7.69 -8.71
N PRO A 96 -17.89 7.28 -9.88
CA PRO A 96 -17.71 8.15 -11.02
C PRO A 96 -18.94 9.03 -11.30
N GLY A 97 -18.72 10.31 -11.54
CA GLY A 97 -19.75 11.32 -11.74
C GLY A 97 -20.56 11.73 -10.49
N ALA A 98 -20.32 11.14 -9.32
CA ALA A 98 -21.11 11.50 -8.14
C ALA A 98 -20.82 12.93 -7.67
N LEU A 99 -19.56 13.34 -7.62
CA LEU A 99 -19.18 14.71 -7.26
C LEU A 99 -19.76 15.74 -8.25
N ALA A 100 -19.78 15.41 -9.54
CA ALA A 100 -20.41 16.25 -10.57
C ALA A 100 -21.92 16.41 -10.35
N ARG A 101 -22.64 15.32 -10.01
CA ARG A 101 -24.07 15.38 -9.65
C ARG A 101 -24.36 16.20 -8.39
N LEU A 102 -23.40 16.30 -7.49
CA LEU A 102 -23.47 17.17 -6.32
C LEU A 102 -23.23 18.66 -6.65
N GLY A 103 -22.94 18.98 -7.92
CA GLY A 103 -22.72 20.35 -8.38
C GLY A 103 -21.25 20.74 -8.52
N PHE A 104 -20.32 19.79 -8.41
CA PHE A 104 -18.87 20.03 -8.54
C PHE A 104 -18.26 19.25 -9.72
N PRO A 105 -18.72 19.50 -10.97
CA PRO A 105 -18.11 18.87 -12.14
C PRO A 105 -16.69 19.43 -12.39
N PRO A 106 -15.81 18.67 -13.06
CA PRO A 106 -14.43 19.07 -13.32
C PRO A 106 -14.27 20.46 -13.93
N GLU A 107 -15.16 20.82 -14.86
CA GLU A 107 -15.12 22.11 -15.57
C GLU A 107 -15.41 23.29 -14.61
N ARG A 108 -16.34 23.10 -13.66
CA ARG A 108 -16.60 24.07 -12.62
C ARG A 108 -15.42 24.21 -11.68
N LEU A 109 -14.85 23.09 -11.22
CA LEU A 109 -13.69 23.09 -10.32
C LEU A 109 -12.50 23.81 -10.95
N ALA A 110 -12.20 23.55 -12.22
CA ALA A 110 -11.10 24.18 -12.95
C ALA A 110 -11.34 25.68 -13.22
N ARG A 111 -12.59 26.08 -13.44
CA ARG A 111 -12.96 27.49 -13.72
C ARG A 111 -12.98 28.32 -12.44
N ASP A 112 -13.66 27.83 -11.39
CA ASP A 112 -13.94 28.60 -10.18
C ASP A 112 -12.72 28.58 -9.22
N TRP A 113 -11.93 27.50 -9.25
CA TRP A 113 -10.72 27.33 -8.43
C TRP A 113 -9.50 26.94 -9.27
N PRO A 114 -8.97 27.83 -10.11
CA PRO A 114 -7.92 27.48 -11.10
C PRO A 114 -6.58 27.05 -10.51
N ARG A 115 -6.38 27.23 -9.19
CA ARG A 115 -5.20 26.76 -8.46
C ARG A 115 -5.41 25.45 -7.70
N LEU A 116 -6.64 24.96 -7.63
CA LEU A 116 -6.99 23.74 -6.93
C LEU A 116 -6.41 22.52 -7.65
N VAL A 117 -5.70 21.69 -6.92
CA VAL A 117 -5.35 20.33 -7.37
C VAL A 117 -6.50 19.41 -7.02
N THR A 118 -7.07 18.71 -7.99
CA THR A 118 -8.12 17.73 -7.74
C THR A 118 -7.60 16.31 -7.98
N CYS A 119 -7.95 15.36 -7.11
CA CYS A 119 -7.60 13.95 -7.27
C CYS A 119 -8.83 13.07 -7.10
N SER A 120 -9.22 12.42 -8.19
CA SER A 120 -10.33 11.46 -8.24
C SER A 120 -9.79 10.04 -8.24
N ILE A 121 -10.20 9.21 -7.28
CA ILE A 121 -9.85 7.79 -7.21
C ILE A 121 -11.09 6.97 -7.56
N SER A 122 -10.95 6.06 -8.52
CA SER A 122 -12.03 5.19 -9.01
C SER A 122 -11.59 3.74 -9.09
N GLY A 123 -12.56 2.82 -9.29
CA GLY A 123 -12.26 1.40 -9.47
C GLY A 123 -11.63 1.07 -10.81
N TYR A 124 -12.28 1.51 -11.90
CA TYR A 124 -11.94 1.15 -13.28
C TYR A 124 -11.71 2.37 -14.19
N GLY A 125 -11.48 3.54 -13.63
CA GLY A 125 -11.42 4.79 -14.39
C GLY A 125 -12.77 5.53 -14.40
N GLU A 126 -12.79 6.72 -15.01
CA GLU A 126 -13.97 7.56 -15.13
C GLU A 126 -14.70 7.32 -16.45
N ASP A 127 -14.08 6.66 -17.41
CA ASP A 127 -14.57 6.28 -18.72
C ASP A 127 -14.40 4.79 -19.00
N GLY A 128 -14.80 4.35 -20.19
CA GLY A 128 -14.72 2.96 -20.60
C GLY A 128 -15.89 2.09 -20.13
N PRO A 129 -15.94 0.81 -20.57
CA PRO A 129 -17.09 -0.07 -20.39
C PRO A 129 -17.34 -0.47 -18.92
N MET A 130 -16.37 -0.34 -18.05
CA MET A 130 -16.45 -0.74 -16.65
C MET A 130 -16.53 0.43 -15.67
N ALA A 131 -16.52 1.68 -16.12
CA ALA A 131 -16.46 2.86 -15.26
C ALA A 131 -17.57 2.91 -14.18
N ALA A 132 -18.77 2.47 -14.51
CA ALA A 132 -19.90 2.43 -13.56
C ALA A 132 -19.90 1.23 -12.61
N ARG A 133 -18.99 0.26 -12.78
CA ARG A 133 -18.95 -0.97 -12.00
C ARG A 133 -18.44 -0.69 -10.57
N LYS A 134 -19.06 -1.35 -9.59
CA LYS A 134 -18.57 -1.29 -8.21
C LYS A 134 -17.22 -1.99 -8.09
N ALA A 135 -16.30 -1.35 -7.39
CA ALA A 135 -14.97 -1.87 -7.13
C ALA A 135 -14.66 -1.86 -5.62
N TYR A 136 -13.93 -2.87 -5.20
CA TYR A 136 -13.31 -3.00 -3.89
C TYR A 136 -11.98 -3.72 -4.06
N ASP A 137 -11.08 -3.58 -3.11
CA ASP A 137 -9.73 -4.13 -3.17
C ASP A 137 -9.68 -5.56 -3.72
N LEU A 138 -10.37 -6.51 -3.09
CA LEU A 138 -10.30 -7.92 -3.47
C LEU A 138 -10.93 -8.19 -4.85
N LEU A 139 -11.94 -7.41 -5.26
CA LEU A 139 -12.52 -7.53 -6.59
C LEU A 139 -11.49 -7.13 -7.65
N ILE A 140 -10.73 -6.09 -7.42
CA ILE A 140 -9.65 -5.67 -8.33
C ILE A 140 -8.47 -6.64 -8.27
N GLN A 141 -8.08 -7.20 -7.11
CA GLN A 141 -7.08 -8.27 -7.07
C GLN A 141 -7.46 -9.44 -7.99
N ALA A 142 -8.74 -9.83 -8.00
CA ALA A 142 -9.23 -10.91 -8.84
C ALA A 142 -9.29 -10.52 -10.33
N GLU A 143 -9.87 -9.36 -10.64
CA GLU A 143 -10.11 -8.90 -12.01
C GLU A 143 -8.81 -8.52 -12.74
N SER A 144 -7.81 -7.97 -12.04
CA SER A 144 -6.50 -7.62 -12.62
C SER A 144 -5.61 -8.84 -12.90
N GLY A 145 -5.94 -10.00 -12.37
CA GLY A 145 -5.10 -11.19 -12.48
C GLY A 145 -4.08 -11.36 -11.33
N LEU A 146 -3.97 -10.42 -10.38
CA LEU A 146 -3.05 -10.53 -9.24
C LEU A 146 -3.27 -11.83 -8.46
N SER A 147 -4.52 -12.16 -8.15
CA SER A 147 -4.85 -13.39 -7.44
C SER A 147 -4.47 -14.65 -8.21
N SER A 148 -4.41 -14.60 -9.55
CA SER A 148 -4.07 -15.76 -10.38
C SER A 148 -2.62 -16.20 -10.25
N ILE A 149 -1.72 -15.29 -9.86
CA ILE A 149 -0.28 -15.54 -9.69
C ILE A 149 0.13 -15.57 -8.21
N THR A 150 -0.80 -15.27 -7.30
CA THR A 150 -0.60 -15.28 -5.84
C THR A 150 -1.15 -16.58 -5.26
N GLY A 151 -0.42 -17.18 -4.30
CA GLY A 151 -0.78 -18.45 -3.67
C GLY A 151 0.15 -19.59 -4.05
N GLY A 152 -0.20 -20.80 -3.58
CA GLY A 152 0.51 -22.03 -3.88
C GLY A 152 -0.04 -22.77 -5.12
N PRO A 153 0.54 -23.93 -5.45
CA PRO A 153 0.08 -24.76 -6.57
C PRO A 153 -1.40 -25.16 -6.46
N ASP A 154 -1.90 -25.31 -5.24
CA ASP A 154 -3.26 -25.79 -4.96
C ASP A 154 -4.37 -24.80 -5.35
N GLY A 155 -4.04 -23.51 -5.47
CA GLY A 155 -5.03 -22.52 -5.87
C GLY A 155 -4.58 -21.07 -5.75
N PRO A 156 -5.39 -20.15 -6.34
CA PRO A 156 -5.17 -18.72 -6.22
C PRO A 156 -5.43 -18.24 -4.78
N ALA A 157 -4.73 -17.20 -4.38
CA ALA A 157 -4.93 -16.55 -3.10
C ALA A 157 -4.97 -15.02 -3.25
N ARG A 158 -5.63 -14.37 -2.30
CA ARG A 158 -5.50 -12.92 -2.15
C ARG A 158 -4.16 -12.57 -1.50
N VAL A 159 -3.67 -11.36 -1.73
CA VAL A 159 -2.68 -10.75 -0.84
C VAL A 159 -3.34 -10.45 0.50
N GLY A 160 -2.70 -10.77 1.61
CA GLY A 160 -3.28 -10.75 2.96
C GLY A 160 -3.63 -9.37 3.51
N VAL A 161 -3.34 -8.29 2.77
CA VAL A 161 -3.71 -6.90 3.08
C VAL A 161 -4.50 -6.30 1.94
N SER A 162 -5.13 -5.13 2.13
CA SER A 162 -5.80 -4.37 1.06
C SER A 162 -4.77 -3.72 0.13
N ILE A 163 -4.02 -4.55 -0.61
CA ILE A 163 -2.86 -4.13 -1.40
C ILE A 163 -3.23 -3.17 -2.53
N VAL A 164 -4.39 -3.37 -3.16
CA VAL A 164 -4.88 -2.51 -4.24
C VAL A 164 -5.19 -1.12 -3.72
N ASP A 165 -5.92 -1.04 -2.60
CA ASP A 165 -6.23 0.22 -1.96
C ASP A 165 -4.96 0.97 -1.52
N ILE A 166 -4.02 0.26 -0.89
CA ILE A 166 -2.75 0.83 -0.41
C ILE A 166 -1.92 1.35 -1.58
N ALA A 167 -1.77 0.56 -2.64
CA ALA A 167 -1.03 0.94 -3.84
C ALA A 167 -1.67 2.16 -4.53
N THR A 168 -3.01 2.15 -4.67
CA THR A 168 -3.77 3.26 -5.25
C THR A 168 -3.60 4.54 -4.43
N GLY A 169 -3.72 4.43 -3.11
CA GLY A 169 -3.51 5.57 -2.21
C GLY A 169 -2.08 6.10 -2.25
N ALA A 170 -1.07 5.23 -2.38
CA ALA A 170 0.32 5.64 -2.53
C ALA A 170 0.57 6.35 -3.87
N THR A 171 0.01 5.84 -4.96
CA THR A 171 0.05 6.47 -6.29
C THR A 171 -0.65 7.83 -6.29
N ALA A 172 -1.84 7.92 -5.71
CA ALA A 172 -2.56 9.18 -5.58
C ALA A 172 -1.79 10.21 -4.75
N HIS A 173 -1.18 9.79 -3.63
CA HIS A 173 -0.30 10.66 -2.82
C HIS A 173 0.88 11.21 -3.64
N ALA A 174 1.58 10.36 -4.40
CA ALA A 174 2.69 10.79 -5.25
C ALA A 174 2.23 11.78 -6.32
N ALA A 175 1.14 11.47 -7.04
CA ALA A 175 0.58 12.33 -8.09
C ALA A 175 0.12 13.70 -7.53
N ILE A 176 -0.45 13.74 -6.33
CA ILE A 176 -0.80 15.00 -5.66
C ILE A 176 0.45 15.83 -5.38
N LEU A 177 1.54 15.23 -4.90
CA LEU A 177 2.80 15.95 -4.66
C LEU A 177 3.40 16.48 -5.97
N GLU A 178 3.40 15.70 -7.04
CA GLU A 178 3.82 16.15 -8.38
C GLU A 178 2.99 17.33 -8.88
N ALA A 179 1.67 17.26 -8.71
CA ALA A 179 0.76 18.36 -9.10
C ALA A 179 0.99 19.63 -8.25
N LEU A 180 1.28 19.50 -6.97
CA LEU A 180 1.62 20.63 -6.09
C LEU A 180 2.95 21.29 -6.50
N ILE A 181 3.96 20.48 -6.86
CA ILE A 181 5.23 20.98 -7.41
C ILE A 181 4.96 21.71 -8.74
N GLY A 182 4.22 21.08 -9.66
CA GLY A 182 3.84 21.67 -10.94
C GLY A 182 3.06 22.98 -10.76
N ARG A 183 2.16 23.05 -9.78
CA ARG A 183 1.44 24.27 -9.41
C ARG A 183 2.39 25.38 -8.94
N GLY A 184 3.43 25.02 -8.20
CA GLY A 184 4.47 25.97 -7.78
C GLY A 184 5.18 26.64 -8.97
N ILE A 185 5.31 25.92 -10.08
CA ILE A 185 5.95 26.39 -11.31
C ILE A 185 4.96 27.17 -12.19
N THR A 186 3.77 26.62 -12.41
CA THR A 186 2.79 27.13 -13.39
C THR A 186 1.80 28.14 -12.79
N GLY A 187 1.66 28.18 -11.48
CA GLY A 187 0.61 28.93 -10.79
C GLY A 187 -0.78 28.31 -10.88
N ARG A 188 -0.95 27.18 -11.56
CA ARG A 188 -2.26 26.53 -11.83
C ARG A 188 -2.31 25.14 -11.23
N GLY A 189 -3.47 24.76 -10.70
CA GLY A 189 -3.77 23.40 -10.30
C GLY A 189 -3.98 22.48 -11.52
N THR A 190 -4.14 21.19 -11.25
CA THR A 190 -4.44 20.19 -12.27
C THR A 190 -5.39 19.14 -11.73
N ALA A 191 -6.14 18.49 -12.63
CA ALA A 191 -6.98 17.35 -12.30
C ALA A 191 -6.19 16.05 -12.48
N ILE A 192 -6.28 15.18 -11.47
CA ILE A 192 -5.65 13.87 -11.41
C ILE A 192 -6.76 12.82 -11.34
N SER A 193 -6.68 11.79 -12.19
CA SER A 193 -7.49 10.58 -12.08
C SER A 193 -6.60 9.38 -11.80
N VAL A 194 -6.95 8.57 -10.80
CA VAL A 194 -6.24 7.34 -10.44
C VAL A 194 -7.25 6.19 -10.40
N SER A 195 -7.02 5.19 -11.21
CA SER A 195 -7.84 3.97 -11.25
C SER A 195 -7.16 2.85 -10.47
N MET A 196 -7.90 2.16 -9.62
CA MET A 196 -7.40 0.99 -8.89
C MET A 196 -6.95 -0.12 -9.84
N PHE A 197 -7.69 -0.30 -10.96
CA PHE A 197 -7.35 -1.30 -11.97
C PHE A 197 -6.05 -0.95 -12.70
N ASP A 198 -5.87 0.31 -13.10
CA ASP A 198 -4.66 0.75 -13.80
C ASP A 198 -3.41 0.65 -12.91
N VAL A 199 -3.55 0.97 -11.61
CA VAL A 199 -2.45 0.79 -10.66
C VAL A 199 -2.04 -0.67 -10.57
N MET A 200 -3.00 -1.60 -10.54
CA MET A 200 -2.66 -3.02 -10.55
C MET A 200 -2.11 -3.50 -11.87
N ALA A 201 -2.62 -3.00 -12.99
CA ALA A 201 -2.09 -3.33 -14.33
C ALA A 201 -0.63 -2.88 -14.47
N ASP A 202 -0.29 -1.67 -14.00
CA ASP A 202 1.09 -1.18 -13.96
C ASP A 202 2.00 -2.09 -13.10
N TRP A 203 1.57 -2.48 -11.91
CA TRP A 203 2.34 -3.36 -11.05
C TRP A 203 2.48 -4.79 -11.59
N LEU A 204 1.55 -5.21 -12.44
CA LEU A 204 1.56 -6.51 -13.11
C LEU A 204 2.27 -6.50 -14.47
N THR A 205 2.98 -5.43 -14.82
CA THR A 205 3.70 -5.28 -16.09
C THR A 205 4.60 -6.49 -16.38
N VAL A 206 5.45 -6.89 -15.45
CA VAL A 206 6.38 -8.02 -15.66
C VAL A 206 5.65 -9.36 -15.80
N PRO A 207 4.70 -9.74 -14.94
CA PRO A 207 3.86 -10.91 -15.16
C PRO A 207 3.14 -10.92 -16.51
N LEU A 208 2.57 -9.79 -16.93
CA LEU A 208 1.86 -9.67 -18.21
C LEU A 208 2.80 -9.86 -19.39
N MET A 209 3.96 -9.19 -19.41
CA MET A 209 4.99 -9.36 -20.46
C MET A 209 5.47 -10.82 -20.56
N ASN A 210 5.63 -11.52 -19.43
CA ASN A 210 5.99 -12.93 -19.46
C ASN A 210 4.87 -13.78 -20.06
N HIS A 211 3.60 -13.50 -19.74
CA HIS A 211 2.46 -14.19 -20.34
C HIS A 211 2.41 -13.98 -21.86
N GLU A 212 2.53 -12.75 -22.32
CA GLU A 212 2.53 -12.39 -23.76
C GLU A 212 3.71 -13.01 -24.52
N ALA A 213 4.84 -13.26 -23.84
CA ALA A 213 5.97 -14.00 -24.38
C ALA A 213 5.80 -15.55 -24.32
N GLY A 214 4.60 -16.06 -24.03
CA GLY A 214 4.30 -17.49 -23.94
C GLY A 214 4.81 -18.16 -22.66
N ARG A 215 5.17 -17.42 -21.64
CA ARG A 215 5.71 -17.91 -20.35
C ARG A 215 4.87 -17.43 -19.17
N SER A 216 3.60 -17.88 -19.14
CA SER A 216 2.67 -17.47 -18.07
C SER A 216 3.22 -17.78 -16.67
N PRO A 217 3.22 -16.78 -15.77
CA PRO A 217 3.65 -16.98 -14.40
C PRO A 217 2.84 -18.07 -13.70
N GLN A 218 3.52 -18.89 -12.90
CA GLN A 218 2.92 -19.95 -12.09
C GLN A 218 2.85 -19.50 -10.63
N ARG A 219 1.88 -20.06 -9.88
CA ARG A 219 1.83 -19.90 -8.42
C ARG A 219 2.84 -20.82 -7.77
N LEU A 220 3.81 -20.23 -7.10
CA LEU A 220 4.95 -20.94 -6.48
C LEU A 220 5.02 -20.77 -4.97
N GLY A 221 3.96 -20.27 -4.34
CA GLY A 221 3.99 -19.96 -2.90
C GLY A 221 5.06 -18.93 -2.56
N LEU A 222 6.00 -19.32 -1.73
CA LEU A 222 7.12 -18.45 -1.33
C LEU A 222 8.38 -18.65 -2.19
N ALA A 223 8.28 -19.19 -3.39
CA ALA A 223 9.38 -19.27 -4.33
C ALA A 223 9.30 -18.21 -5.42
N HIS A 224 10.45 -17.77 -5.92
CA HIS A 224 10.52 -16.75 -6.98
C HIS A 224 10.44 -17.41 -8.38
N PRO A 225 9.61 -16.92 -9.32
CA PRO A 225 9.43 -17.57 -10.62
C PRO A 225 10.67 -17.52 -11.53
N SER A 226 11.48 -16.46 -11.45
CA SER A 226 12.58 -16.18 -12.39
C SER A 226 13.97 -16.24 -11.75
N ILE A 227 14.08 -16.62 -10.48
CA ILE A 227 15.34 -16.69 -9.73
C ILE A 227 15.40 -18.03 -8.99
N ALA A 228 16.55 -18.73 -9.04
CA ALA A 228 16.76 -19.99 -8.34
C ALA A 228 18.23 -20.14 -7.85
N PRO A 229 18.46 -20.69 -6.64
CA PRO A 229 17.43 -20.97 -5.64
C PRO A 229 16.87 -19.69 -4.99
N TYR A 230 15.55 -19.63 -4.82
CA TYR A 230 14.88 -18.59 -4.06
C TYR A 230 13.55 -19.19 -3.54
N GLY A 231 13.50 -19.54 -2.27
CA GLY A 231 12.36 -20.20 -1.68
C GLY A 231 12.58 -20.54 -0.21
N VAL A 232 11.62 -21.25 0.35
CA VAL A 232 11.68 -21.73 1.75
C VAL A 232 12.23 -23.14 1.80
N PHE A 233 13.20 -23.36 2.69
CA PHE A 233 13.81 -24.65 2.96
C PHE A 233 13.68 -24.97 4.46
N THR A 234 13.47 -26.24 4.78
CA THR A 234 13.26 -26.71 6.15
C THR A 234 14.51 -27.41 6.68
N THR A 235 14.94 -27.02 7.86
CA THR A 235 16.07 -27.61 8.57
C THR A 235 15.72 -28.93 9.24
N ALA A 236 16.73 -29.65 9.76
CA ALA A 236 16.56 -30.92 10.46
C ALA A 236 15.64 -30.84 11.69
N ASP A 237 15.61 -29.69 12.36
CA ASP A 237 14.75 -29.40 13.52
C ASP A 237 13.44 -28.72 13.16
N GLY A 238 13.08 -28.68 11.86
CA GLY A 238 11.79 -28.18 11.37
C GLY A 238 11.68 -26.67 11.21
N VAL A 239 12.78 -25.92 11.35
CA VAL A 239 12.77 -24.45 11.17
C VAL A 239 12.70 -24.11 9.69
N ALA A 240 11.73 -23.28 9.30
CA ALA A 240 11.57 -22.78 7.94
C ALA A 240 12.41 -21.52 7.72
N ILE A 241 13.32 -21.56 6.76
CA ILE A 241 14.19 -20.43 6.38
C ILE A 241 13.97 -20.13 4.90
N LEU A 242 13.64 -18.89 4.58
CA LEU A 242 13.61 -18.38 3.22
C LEU A 242 15.02 -17.89 2.87
N MET A 243 15.56 -18.36 1.74
CA MET A 243 16.84 -17.87 1.23
C MET A 243 16.73 -17.44 -0.24
N SER A 244 17.63 -16.58 -0.66
CA SER A 244 17.66 -16.04 -2.02
C SER A 244 19.08 -15.92 -2.55
N ILE A 245 19.28 -16.25 -3.82
CA ILE A 245 20.52 -16.04 -4.56
C ILE A 245 20.22 -15.09 -5.73
N GLN A 246 20.84 -13.91 -5.74
CA GLN A 246 20.58 -12.88 -6.75
C GLN A 246 21.62 -12.88 -7.91
N SER A 247 22.78 -13.56 -7.73
CA SER A 247 23.85 -13.60 -8.72
C SER A 247 24.55 -14.94 -8.78
N ASP A 248 25.22 -15.22 -9.91
CA ASP A 248 26.01 -16.46 -10.06
C ASP A 248 27.22 -16.49 -9.11
N ARG A 249 27.74 -15.30 -8.72
CA ARG A 249 28.78 -15.19 -7.70
C ARG A 249 28.27 -15.62 -6.32
N GLU A 250 27.07 -15.21 -5.94
CA GLU A 250 26.44 -15.64 -4.68
C GLU A 250 26.14 -17.13 -4.70
N PHE A 251 25.75 -17.70 -5.85
CA PHE A 251 25.57 -19.14 -5.99
C PHE A 251 26.90 -19.89 -5.77
N ALA A 252 28.01 -19.38 -6.30
CA ALA A 252 29.32 -19.97 -6.02
C ALA A 252 29.72 -19.88 -4.54
N SER A 253 29.34 -18.83 -3.83
CA SER A 253 29.52 -18.70 -2.38
C SER A 253 28.66 -19.72 -1.61
N LEU A 254 27.38 -19.86 -2.01
CA LEU A 254 26.47 -20.87 -1.47
C LEU A 254 27.04 -22.29 -1.67
N ALA A 255 27.50 -22.59 -2.90
CA ALA A 255 28.05 -23.90 -3.24
C ALA A 255 29.25 -24.30 -2.36
N ARG A 256 30.16 -23.35 -2.12
CA ARG A 256 31.33 -23.57 -1.25
C ARG A 256 30.99 -23.60 0.24
N GLY A 257 30.19 -22.62 0.72
CA GLY A 257 30.07 -22.33 2.16
C GLY A 257 28.87 -22.97 2.81
N PHE A 258 27.88 -23.46 2.04
CA PHE A 258 26.66 -24.04 2.58
C PHE A 258 26.33 -25.42 1.99
N LEU A 259 26.50 -25.60 0.66
CA LEU A 259 26.22 -26.89 0.02
C LEU A 259 27.38 -27.88 0.19
N ASP A 260 28.56 -27.43 0.57
CA ASP A 260 29.79 -28.20 0.73
C ASP A 260 30.24 -28.85 -0.61
N ASP A 261 29.84 -28.26 -1.75
CA ASP A 261 30.18 -28.73 -3.10
C ASP A 261 30.47 -27.55 -4.05
N PRO A 262 31.71 -27.06 -4.08
CA PRO A 262 32.11 -25.98 -4.95
C PRO A 262 31.99 -26.31 -6.45
N GLY A 263 31.94 -27.61 -6.80
CA GLY A 263 31.80 -28.07 -8.20
C GLY A 263 30.45 -27.71 -8.81
N LEU A 264 29.39 -27.55 -8.00
CA LEU A 264 28.07 -27.16 -8.49
C LEU A 264 28.06 -25.82 -9.22
N ALA A 265 28.94 -24.89 -8.85
CA ALA A 265 29.05 -23.60 -9.54
C ALA A 265 29.59 -23.70 -10.98
N ALA A 266 30.27 -24.79 -11.31
CA ALA A 266 30.78 -25.06 -12.66
C ALA A 266 29.89 -26.04 -13.44
N ASP A 267 28.92 -26.70 -12.80
CA ASP A 267 27.99 -27.61 -13.47
C ASP A 267 27.07 -26.82 -14.42
N PRO A 268 27.00 -27.19 -15.72
CA PRO A 268 26.15 -26.49 -16.69
C PRO A 268 24.68 -26.36 -16.29
N ARG A 269 24.16 -27.24 -15.44
CA ARG A 269 22.80 -27.17 -14.90
C ARG A 269 22.60 -26.04 -13.90
N PHE A 270 23.68 -25.59 -13.23
CA PHE A 270 23.60 -24.64 -12.11
C PHE A 270 24.44 -23.37 -12.31
N ALA A 271 25.32 -23.34 -13.31
CA ALA A 271 26.31 -22.27 -13.51
C ALA A 271 25.69 -20.87 -13.71
N THR A 272 24.49 -20.79 -14.26
CA THR A 272 23.78 -19.51 -14.48
C THR A 272 22.39 -19.54 -13.87
N ASN A 273 21.84 -18.36 -13.52
CA ASN A 273 20.48 -18.28 -13.02
C ASN A 273 19.45 -18.89 -14.00
N VAL A 274 19.60 -18.65 -15.29
CA VAL A 274 18.71 -19.23 -16.32
C VAL A 274 18.76 -20.77 -16.30
N ALA A 275 19.96 -21.34 -16.15
CA ALA A 275 20.13 -22.78 -16.05
C ALA A 275 19.50 -23.33 -14.75
N ARG A 276 19.74 -22.70 -13.61
CA ARG A 276 19.14 -23.08 -12.32
C ARG A 276 17.61 -23.03 -12.34
N VAL A 277 17.03 -21.99 -12.95
CA VAL A 277 15.54 -21.88 -13.11
C VAL A 277 15.01 -23.00 -14.02
N ARG A 278 15.73 -23.36 -15.08
CA ARG A 278 15.37 -24.46 -15.96
C ARG A 278 15.46 -25.83 -15.23
N HIS A 279 16.44 -26.00 -14.37
CA HIS A 279 16.69 -27.17 -13.54
C HIS A 279 16.27 -26.94 -12.09
N ARG A 280 15.13 -26.23 -11.88
CA ARG A 280 14.68 -25.82 -10.56
C ARG A 280 14.56 -26.98 -9.56
N ALA A 281 13.95 -28.07 -9.95
CA ALA A 281 13.75 -29.21 -9.07
C ALA A 281 15.09 -29.78 -8.55
N GLU A 282 16.09 -29.86 -9.40
CA GLU A 282 17.44 -30.32 -9.04
C GLU A 282 18.17 -29.28 -8.18
N THR A 283 18.02 -28.01 -8.53
CA THR A 283 18.59 -26.89 -7.76
C THR A 283 18.03 -26.84 -6.33
N ASP A 284 16.71 -26.88 -6.20
CA ASP A 284 16.02 -26.84 -4.92
C ASP A 284 16.29 -28.12 -4.08
N ALA A 285 16.40 -29.28 -4.73
CA ALA A 285 16.75 -30.52 -4.05
C ALA A 285 18.18 -30.50 -3.44
N ALA A 286 19.16 -29.96 -4.16
CA ALA A 286 20.53 -29.81 -3.65
C ALA A 286 20.56 -28.89 -2.41
N VAL A 287 19.82 -27.79 -2.45
CA VAL A 287 19.70 -26.85 -1.32
C VAL A 287 18.95 -27.51 -0.16
N ALA A 288 17.81 -28.14 -0.41
CA ALA A 288 17.01 -28.82 0.61
C ALA A 288 17.82 -29.89 1.36
N ALA A 289 18.64 -30.67 0.64
CA ALA A 289 19.50 -31.67 1.23
C ALA A 289 20.55 -31.03 2.18
N ALA A 290 21.04 -29.84 1.88
CA ALA A 290 21.99 -29.15 2.76
C ALA A 290 21.30 -28.61 4.02
N PHE A 291 20.06 -28.09 3.90
CA PHE A 291 19.25 -27.66 5.05
C PHE A 291 18.86 -28.85 5.94
N ALA A 292 18.46 -29.97 5.36
CA ALA A 292 18.05 -31.15 6.11
C ALA A 292 19.20 -31.79 7.00
N ARG A 293 20.46 -31.44 6.75
CA ARG A 293 21.60 -31.85 7.57
C ARG A 293 21.94 -30.91 8.72
N ARG A 294 21.25 -29.78 8.85
CA ARG A 294 21.57 -28.72 9.82
C ARG A 294 20.36 -28.35 10.67
N THR A 295 20.58 -28.00 11.90
CA THR A 295 19.61 -27.28 12.72
C THR A 295 19.43 -25.85 12.21
N GLY A 296 18.35 -25.17 12.61
CA GLY A 296 18.11 -23.77 12.25
C GLY A 296 19.28 -22.86 12.64
N ALA A 297 19.83 -23.04 13.82
CA ALA A 297 20.97 -22.26 14.29
C ALA A 297 22.24 -22.50 13.44
N GLU A 298 22.54 -23.75 13.09
CA GLU A 298 23.66 -24.09 12.22
C GLU A 298 23.48 -23.59 10.81
N ALA A 299 22.26 -23.67 10.26
CA ALA A 299 21.93 -23.15 8.94
C ALA A 299 22.11 -21.62 8.88
N VAL A 300 21.61 -20.88 9.87
CA VAL A 300 21.79 -19.44 9.99
C VAL A 300 23.26 -19.04 10.07
N ALA A 301 24.05 -19.74 10.90
CA ALA A 301 25.48 -19.50 11.04
C ALA A 301 26.22 -19.74 9.71
N ALA A 302 25.94 -20.86 9.03
CA ALA A 302 26.59 -21.20 7.76
C ALA A 302 26.20 -20.24 6.61
N LEU A 303 24.92 -19.87 6.49
CA LEU A 303 24.45 -18.88 5.51
C LEU A 303 25.08 -17.49 5.75
N THR A 304 25.18 -17.09 7.02
CA THR A 304 25.85 -15.84 7.40
C THR A 304 27.33 -15.86 7.00
N ALA A 305 28.03 -16.94 7.30
CA ALA A 305 29.45 -17.12 6.93
C ALA A 305 29.67 -17.16 5.42
N ALA A 306 28.72 -17.69 4.67
CA ALA A 306 28.74 -17.75 3.20
C ALA A 306 28.29 -16.44 2.52
N ASP A 307 27.91 -15.42 3.29
CA ASP A 307 27.37 -14.14 2.79
C ASP A 307 26.14 -14.33 1.87
N VAL A 308 25.22 -15.21 2.29
CA VAL A 308 23.99 -15.54 1.57
C VAL A 308 22.79 -14.87 2.24
N ALA A 309 21.92 -14.26 1.46
CA ALA A 309 20.71 -13.61 1.96
C ALA A 309 19.68 -14.65 2.43
N PHE A 310 19.17 -14.48 3.64
CA PHE A 310 18.12 -15.32 4.22
C PHE A 310 17.22 -14.52 5.17
N ALA A 311 16.05 -15.08 5.48
CA ALA A 311 15.10 -14.54 6.45
C ALA A 311 14.32 -15.65 7.14
N ALA A 312 13.90 -15.40 8.37
CA ALA A 312 12.89 -16.23 9.04
C ALA A 312 11.52 -16.00 8.38
N VAL A 313 10.72 -17.05 8.28
CA VAL A 313 9.31 -16.95 7.85
C VAL A 313 8.47 -16.63 9.08
N ASN A 314 8.34 -15.34 9.39
CA ASN A 314 7.61 -14.84 10.54
C ASN A 314 6.08 -14.82 10.31
N ASP A 315 5.36 -15.12 11.38
CA ASP A 315 3.95 -14.77 11.54
C ASP A 315 3.78 -13.36 12.15
N MET A 316 2.55 -12.98 12.52
CA MET A 316 2.26 -11.68 13.14
C MET A 316 2.88 -11.55 14.54
N ALA A 317 3.08 -12.62 15.28
CA ALA A 317 3.78 -12.61 16.57
C ALA A 317 5.28 -12.34 16.37
N GLY A 318 5.89 -12.97 15.38
CA GLY A 318 7.26 -12.70 14.95
C GLY A 318 7.47 -11.26 14.51
N LEU A 319 6.53 -10.69 13.72
CA LEU A 319 6.56 -9.27 13.37
C LEU A 319 6.43 -8.39 14.62
N ALA A 320 5.52 -8.72 15.54
CA ALA A 320 5.30 -7.93 16.76
C ALA A 320 6.53 -7.87 17.66
N ALA A 321 7.33 -8.94 17.68
CA ALA A 321 8.59 -9.06 18.43
C ALA A 321 9.83 -8.61 17.64
N HIS A 322 9.68 -8.26 16.35
CA HIS A 322 10.82 -8.02 15.48
C HIS A 322 11.63 -6.80 15.91
N PRO A 323 12.98 -6.89 16.05
CA PRO A 323 13.83 -5.82 16.58
C PRO A 323 13.83 -4.55 15.71
N GLN A 324 13.53 -4.67 14.42
CA GLN A 324 13.44 -3.52 13.50
C GLN A 324 12.05 -2.86 13.50
N LEU A 325 11.06 -3.42 14.22
CA LEU A 325 9.72 -2.86 14.22
C LEU A 325 9.66 -1.56 15.03
N ARG A 326 9.50 -0.44 14.31
CA ARG A 326 9.24 0.87 14.92
C ARG A 326 7.75 1.07 15.09
N ARG A 327 7.35 1.70 16.19
CA ARG A 327 5.95 1.99 16.49
C ARG A 327 5.77 3.47 16.80
N ILE A 328 4.55 3.97 16.54
CA ILE A 328 4.05 5.26 17.01
C ILE A 328 2.87 5.03 17.94
N THR A 329 2.62 6.00 18.80
CA THR A 329 1.39 6.09 19.59
C THR A 329 0.57 7.25 19.06
N VAL A 330 -0.72 7.01 18.84
CA VAL A 330 -1.67 8.01 18.33
C VAL A 330 -2.84 8.10 19.30
N GLU A 331 -3.20 9.32 19.64
CA GLU A 331 -4.37 9.58 20.49
C GLU A 331 -5.66 9.30 19.72
N THR A 332 -6.59 8.64 20.38
CA THR A 332 -7.92 8.35 19.86
C THR A 332 -9.01 8.79 20.87
N PRO A 333 -10.28 8.84 20.43
CA PRO A 333 -11.38 9.15 21.34
C PRO A 333 -11.53 8.25 22.59
N VAL A 334 -10.90 7.06 22.54
CA VAL A 334 -10.99 6.03 23.62
C VAL A 334 -9.64 5.74 24.27
N GLY A 335 -8.63 6.59 24.03
CA GLY A 335 -7.29 6.45 24.57
C GLY A 335 -6.24 6.15 23.50
N PRO A 336 -4.96 6.09 23.88
CA PRO A 336 -3.86 5.92 22.95
C PRO A 336 -3.86 4.52 22.31
N VAL A 337 -3.57 4.48 21.01
CA VAL A 337 -3.36 3.24 20.25
C VAL A 337 -1.95 3.22 19.67
N ARG A 338 -1.27 2.08 19.81
CA ARG A 338 0.11 1.89 19.35
C ARG A 338 0.14 0.94 18.15
N TYR A 339 0.75 1.39 17.04
CA TYR A 339 0.89 0.60 15.82
C TYR A 339 2.17 0.93 15.03
N PRO A 340 2.52 0.20 13.95
CA PRO A 340 3.74 0.43 13.19
C PRO A 340 3.88 1.86 12.68
N ALA A 341 5.07 2.44 12.82
CA ALA A 341 5.37 3.78 12.35
C ALA A 341 5.41 3.85 10.81
N PRO A 342 5.06 4.98 10.19
CA PRO A 342 5.34 5.24 8.78
C PRO A 342 6.81 4.99 8.44
N ALA A 343 7.05 4.38 7.27
CA ALA A 343 8.39 3.91 6.88
C ALA A 343 9.39 5.06 6.67
N ALA A 344 8.96 6.16 6.04
CA ALA A 344 9.84 7.27 5.69
C ALA A 344 10.37 8.01 6.93
N ARG A 345 11.68 8.19 6.99
CA ARG A 345 12.38 9.00 7.99
C ARG A 345 13.01 10.21 7.31
N PHE A 346 12.90 11.38 7.94
CA PHE A 346 13.50 12.60 7.44
C PHE A 346 14.56 13.04 8.42
N ALA A 347 15.80 13.22 7.96
CA ALA A 347 16.91 13.65 8.81
C ALA A 347 16.60 15.04 9.43
N GLY A 348 16.84 15.17 10.73
CA GLY A 348 16.60 16.41 11.45
C GLY A 348 15.13 16.80 11.65
N ALA A 349 14.19 15.88 11.41
CA ALA A 349 12.76 16.16 11.56
C ALA A 349 12.03 15.07 12.34
N ASP A 350 11.57 15.40 13.54
CA ASP A 350 10.59 14.59 14.25
C ASP A 350 9.19 14.89 13.70
N ARG A 351 8.57 13.89 13.05
CA ARG A 351 7.17 13.98 12.65
C ARG A 351 6.28 13.76 13.87
N ARG A 352 5.35 14.68 14.07
CA ARG A 352 4.26 14.51 15.04
C ARG A 352 3.04 13.99 14.30
N TYR A 353 2.40 12.98 14.87
CA TYR A 353 1.17 12.39 14.35
C TYR A 353 0.00 12.90 15.16
N GLY A 354 -0.96 13.54 14.49
CA GLY A 354 -2.14 14.09 15.15
C GLY A 354 -3.12 12.99 15.62
N PRO A 355 -4.12 13.35 16.43
CA PRO A 355 -5.13 12.42 16.94
C PRO A 355 -6.04 11.90 15.82
N VAL A 356 -6.75 10.81 16.12
CA VAL A 356 -7.84 10.30 15.28
C VAL A 356 -9.10 11.11 15.56
N PRO A 357 -9.82 11.62 14.54
CA PRO A 357 -10.97 12.47 14.75
C PRO A 357 -12.19 11.68 15.25
N ARG A 358 -12.98 12.30 16.13
CA ARG A 358 -14.35 11.87 16.42
C ARG A 358 -15.25 12.17 15.23
N LEU A 359 -16.33 11.41 15.08
CA LEU A 359 -17.42 11.84 14.23
C LEU A 359 -18.14 12.99 14.92
N PRO A 360 -18.28 14.18 14.31
CA PRO A 360 -19.05 15.27 14.90
C PRO A 360 -20.50 14.84 15.10
N GLN A 361 -21.06 15.18 16.26
CA GLN A 361 -22.50 14.98 16.48
C GLN A 361 -23.27 16.00 15.65
N THR A 362 -24.31 15.56 14.97
CA THR A 362 -25.16 16.40 14.09
C THR A 362 -25.88 17.54 14.81
N SER A 363 -25.81 17.63 16.13
CA SER A 363 -26.40 18.69 16.96
C SER A 363 -25.50 19.92 17.16
N GLU A 364 -24.22 19.88 16.80
CA GLU A 364 -23.39 21.07 16.83
C GLU A 364 -23.64 21.89 15.54
N LYS A 365 -24.69 22.74 15.63
CA LYS A 365 -25.05 23.73 14.66
C LYS A 365 -23.81 24.45 14.11
N SER A 366 -23.75 24.55 12.81
CA SER A 366 -22.96 25.51 12.03
C SER A 366 -22.75 26.83 12.78
N GLY A 367 -21.65 26.97 13.46
CA GLY A 367 -21.35 28.18 14.18
C GLY A 367 -19.92 28.17 14.70
N ARG A 368 -19.06 28.73 13.86
CA ARG A 368 -17.63 29.03 14.05
C ARG A 368 -16.68 28.04 13.37
N ILE A 369 -16.54 28.20 12.07
CA ILE A 369 -15.27 28.00 11.41
C ILE A 369 -14.42 29.19 11.86
N ASN A 370 -13.63 29.02 12.92
CA ASN A 370 -12.69 30.07 13.36
C ASN A 370 -11.58 30.17 12.29
N GLY A 371 -11.36 31.40 11.82
CA GLY A 371 -10.36 31.79 10.83
C GLY A 371 -8.90 31.60 11.29
#